data_36bba2f304dee077529990b4d6b1873a
#
_entry.id   36bba2f304dee077529990b4d6b1873a
#
_cell.length_a   1.000
_cell.length_b   1.000
_cell.length_c   1.000
_cell.angle_alpha   90.00
_cell.angle_beta   90.00
_cell.angle_gamma   90.00
#
_symmetry.space_group_name_H-M   'P 1'
#
loop_
_entity.id
_entity.type
_entity.pdbx_description
1 polymer ?
#
loop_
_entity_poly.entity_id
_entity_poly.type
_entity_poly.pdbx_seq_one_letter_code
_entity_poly.pdbx_strand_id
1 'polypeptide(L)'
;MRSNLLLSLLATLAACSAKDSAPPPAPPSRPPEQVSTRDVTYQAGGTTLKGFMAFPATRSSLRPAVIIVHEWWGHNEHARAQARRLAQSGYIGFALDMYGDGKTTTHPESAQAFVARAMSDPAGMQARFEAALAVLKADVHVDTNRIAAIGYCFGGMVVLDLARSGADLDAVASFHGAIPPPAPVASGQVKARVLILTGGADPMVPAAQVDTFAAALRRAGATVEVVTYPGAMHSFTNPRADSVGMKGLKYDAQVDAQSWSKLLELLGEVFKRGG
;
A
#
# COMPACT_ATOMS: atom_id res chain seq x y z
N MET A 1 39.30 -2.52 -76.10
CA MET A 1 38.37 -1.47 -75.75
C MET A 1 37.14 -2.11 -75.17
N ARG A 2 37.01 -2.13 -73.83
CA ARG A 2 35.82 -2.66 -73.12
C ARG A 2 35.44 -1.58 -72.12
N SER A 3 34.26 -0.90 -72.35
CA SER A 3 33.69 0.09 -71.49
C SER A 3 32.96 -0.59 -70.33
N ASN A 4 33.34 -0.23 -69.10
CA ASN A 4 32.62 -0.62 -67.88
C ASN A 4 31.61 0.48 -67.58
N LEU A 5 30.31 0.13 -67.59
CA LEU A 5 29.23 0.97 -67.12
C LEU A 5 29.05 0.69 -65.59
N LEU A 6 29.30 1.71 -64.78
CA LEU A 6 28.99 1.68 -63.37
C LEU A 6 27.54 2.12 -63.15
N LEU A 7 26.73 1.20 -62.65
CA LEU A 7 25.36 1.46 -62.26
C LEU A 7 25.33 1.90 -60.79
N SER A 8 25.06 3.18 -60.54
CA SER A 8 24.88 3.70 -59.17
C SER A 8 23.45 3.42 -58.69
N LEU A 9 23.33 2.60 -57.64
CA LEU A 9 22.08 2.30 -56.97
C LEU A 9 21.85 3.33 -55.85
N LEU A 10 20.94 4.28 -56.04
CA LEU A 10 20.49 5.17 -54.96
C LEU A 10 19.50 4.39 -54.06
N ALA A 11 19.90 4.11 -52.86
CA ALA A 11 19.01 3.62 -51.80
C ALA A 11 18.31 4.80 -51.12
N THR A 12 17.01 4.94 -51.34
CA THR A 12 16.17 5.90 -50.61
C THR A 12 15.79 5.28 -49.26
N LEU A 13 16.36 5.84 -48.19
CA LEU A 13 15.92 5.56 -46.80
C LEU A 13 14.58 6.27 -46.55
N ALA A 14 13.52 5.51 -46.48
CA ALA A 14 12.23 5.97 -45.96
C ALA A 14 12.33 6.05 -44.44
N ALA A 15 12.40 7.24 -43.87
CA ALA A 15 12.30 7.48 -42.43
C ALA A 15 10.82 7.29 -42.02
N CYS A 16 10.49 6.17 -41.37
CA CYS A 16 9.24 6.02 -40.66
C CYS A 16 9.25 6.91 -39.42
N SER A 17 8.59 8.06 -39.49
CA SER A 17 8.27 8.86 -38.30
C SER A 17 7.24 8.08 -37.47
N ALA A 18 7.68 7.50 -36.36
CA ALA A 18 6.77 7.04 -35.31
C ALA A 18 6.04 8.26 -34.75
N LYS A 19 4.73 8.34 -35.01
CA LYS A 19 3.86 9.29 -34.34
C LYS A 19 3.81 8.89 -32.87
N ASP A 20 4.41 9.67 -32.00
CA ASP A 20 4.17 9.63 -30.56
C ASP A 20 2.67 9.91 -30.34
N SER A 21 1.89 8.86 -30.22
CA SER A 21 0.50 8.98 -29.77
C SER A 21 0.54 9.29 -28.27
N ALA A 22 0.11 10.49 -27.91
CA ALA A 22 -0.10 10.86 -26.51
C ALA A 22 -1.00 9.81 -25.84
N PRO A 23 -0.71 9.44 -24.57
CA PRO A 23 -1.57 8.51 -23.84
C PRO A 23 -2.99 9.06 -23.78
N PRO A 24 -4.02 8.18 -23.85
CA PRO A 24 -5.40 8.61 -23.79
C PRO A 24 -5.64 9.43 -22.50
N PRO A 25 -6.50 10.47 -22.56
CA PRO A 25 -6.84 11.26 -21.37
C PRO A 25 -7.41 10.33 -20.29
N ALA A 26 -6.93 10.52 -19.05
CA ALA A 26 -7.48 9.81 -17.91
C ALA A 26 -9.00 10.00 -17.84
N PRO A 27 -9.78 8.96 -17.49
CA PRO A 27 -11.22 9.09 -17.35
C PRO A 27 -11.54 10.21 -16.36
N PRO A 28 -12.65 10.96 -16.54
CA PRO A 28 -13.00 12.08 -15.67
C PRO A 28 -13.07 11.57 -14.24
N SER A 29 -12.23 12.11 -13.37
CA SER A 29 -12.23 11.81 -11.94
C SER A 29 -13.58 12.24 -11.36
N ARG A 30 -14.30 11.29 -10.75
CA ARG A 30 -15.50 11.61 -9.97
C ARG A 30 -15.10 12.67 -8.93
N PRO A 31 -15.94 13.73 -8.72
CA PRO A 31 -15.67 14.70 -7.66
C PRO A 31 -15.45 13.96 -6.33
N PRO A 32 -14.48 14.37 -5.51
CA PRO A 32 -14.22 13.71 -4.24
C PRO A 32 -15.50 13.72 -3.38
N GLU A 33 -15.86 12.54 -2.85
CA GLU A 33 -17.03 12.43 -1.98
C GLU A 33 -16.77 13.22 -0.68
N GLN A 34 -17.81 13.85 -0.14
CA GLN A 34 -17.74 14.45 1.20
C GLN A 34 -17.44 13.34 2.22
N VAL A 35 -16.53 13.61 3.15
CA VAL A 35 -16.03 12.63 4.12
C VAL A 35 -16.55 12.93 5.51
N SER A 36 -17.10 11.93 6.16
CA SER A 36 -17.36 11.89 7.59
C SER A 36 -16.30 11.05 8.31
N THR A 37 -16.02 11.37 9.57
CA THR A 37 -15.01 10.67 10.35
C THR A 37 -15.48 10.40 11.77
N ARG A 38 -14.91 9.36 12.41
CA ARG A 38 -15.08 9.11 13.83
C ARG A 38 -13.85 8.44 14.43
N ASP A 39 -13.52 8.77 15.67
CA ASP A 39 -12.60 7.99 16.48
C ASP A 39 -13.32 6.72 17.00
N VAL A 40 -12.58 5.62 17.08
CA VAL A 40 -13.11 4.31 17.50
C VAL A 40 -12.21 3.75 18.59
N THR A 41 -12.76 3.49 19.76
CA THR A 41 -12.05 2.77 20.82
C THR A 41 -12.48 1.30 20.82
N TYR A 42 -11.49 0.39 20.83
CA TYR A 42 -11.71 -1.05 20.80
C TYR A 42 -10.64 -1.76 21.63
N GLN A 43 -10.69 -3.09 21.75
CA GLN A 43 -9.82 -3.85 22.64
C GLN A 43 -9.19 -5.03 21.89
N ALA A 44 -7.93 -5.35 22.22
CA ALA A 44 -7.29 -6.61 21.86
C ALA A 44 -6.40 -7.10 23.01
N GLY A 45 -6.63 -8.31 23.51
CA GLY A 45 -5.81 -8.91 24.56
C GLY A 45 -5.65 -8.03 25.81
N GLY A 46 -6.71 -7.32 26.23
CA GLY A 46 -6.67 -6.39 27.37
C GLY A 46 -6.02 -5.03 27.08
N THR A 47 -5.52 -4.79 25.87
CA THR A 47 -4.96 -3.49 25.44
C THR A 47 -6.05 -2.64 24.80
N THR A 48 -6.22 -1.41 25.28
CA THR A 48 -7.09 -0.41 24.63
C THR A 48 -6.45 0.09 23.34
N LEU A 49 -7.22 0.09 22.27
CA LEU A 49 -6.77 0.54 20.95
C LEU A 49 -7.61 1.73 20.50
N LYS A 50 -6.97 2.71 19.84
CA LYS A 50 -7.62 3.93 19.36
C LYS A 50 -7.47 4.03 17.85
N GLY A 51 -8.49 3.58 17.12
CA GLY A 51 -8.56 3.67 15.68
C GLY A 51 -9.28 4.94 15.21
N PHE A 52 -9.19 5.19 13.92
CA PHE A 52 -9.86 6.29 13.25
C PHE A 52 -10.52 5.78 11.98
N MET A 53 -11.83 6.00 11.87
CA MET A 53 -12.62 5.62 10.71
C MET A 53 -13.01 6.86 9.89
N ALA A 54 -12.81 6.77 8.58
CA ALA A 54 -13.28 7.75 7.62
C ALA A 54 -14.14 7.05 6.57
N PHE A 55 -15.23 7.68 6.15
CA PHE A 55 -16.19 7.10 5.22
C PHE A 55 -16.89 8.20 4.41
N PRO A 56 -17.41 7.87 3.21
CA PRO A 56 -18.25 8.78 2.46
C PRO A 56 -19.46 9.24 3.28
N ALA A 57 -19.76 10.54 3.28
CA ALA A 57 -20.87 11.07 4.05
C ALA A 57 -22.23 10.48 3.63
N THR A 58 -22.37 10.13 2.35
CA THR A 58 -23.54 9.43 1.82
C THR A 58 -23.41 7.93 2.03
N ARG A 59 -24.23 7.35 2.90
CA ARG A 59 -24.24 5.92 3.27
C ARG A 59 -25.45 5.18 2.69
N SER A 60 -25.69 5.30 1.40
CA SER A 60 -26.86 4.68 0.74
C SER A 60 -26.68 3.19 0.39
N SER A 61 -25.45 2.66 0.50
CA SER A 61 -25.13 1.28 0.14
C SER A 61 -23.96 0.74 0.97
N LEU A 62 -23.80 -0.58 1.01
CA LEU A 62 -22.61 -1.21 1.55
C LEU A 62 -21.37 -0.78 0.76
N ARG A 63 -20.27 -0.54 1.46
CA ARG A 63 -18.99 -0.07 0.89
C ARG A 63 -17.87 -1.05 1.21
N PRO A 64 -16.95 -1.31 0.27
CA PRO A 64 -15.72 -2.00 0.58
C PRO A 64 -14.91 -1.22 1.62
N ALA A 65 -14.16 -1.94 2.44
CA ALA A 65 -13.37 -1.34 3.50
C ALA A 65 -11.87 -1.64 3.35
N VAL A 66 -11.04 -0.72 3.81
CA VAL A 66 -9.59 -0.83 3.78
C VAL A 66 -9.03 -0.49 5.15
N ILE A 67 -8.31 -1.44 5.74
CA ILE A 67 -7.55 -1.23 6.98
C ILE A 67 -6.22 -0.57 6.62
N ILE A 68 -5.83 0.47 7.37
CA ILE A 68 -4.55 1.14 7.23
C ILE A 68 -3.69 0.83 8.46
N VAL A 69 -2.50 0.26 8.24
CA VAL A 69 -1.48 0.09 9.27
C VAL A 69 -0.47 1.23 9.14
N HIS A 70 -0.30 1.97 10.23
CA HIS A 70 0.51 3.18 10.30
C HIS A 70 2.02 2.92 10.14
N GLU A 71 2.79 3.98 9.87
CA GLU A 71 4.25 3.97 9.94
C GLU A 71 4.74 3.72 11.38
N TRP A 72 6.04 3.62 11.58
CA TRP A 72 6.64 3.44 12.91
C TRP A 72 6.35 4.57 13.91
N TRP A 73 5.87 5.72 13.44
CA TRP A 73 5.48 6.86 14.27
C TRP A 73 4.20 6.65 15.10
N GLY A 74 3.48 5.56 14.86
CA GLY A 74 2.19 5.27 15.51
C GLY A 74 1.00 5.84 14.75
N HIS A 75 -0.17 5.80 15.40
CA HIS A 75 -1.47 6.20 14.84
C HIS A 75 -1.60 7.72 14.73
N ASN A 76 -0.76 8.34 13.91
CA ASN A 76 -0.65 9.79 13.74
C ASN A 76 -1.53 10.32 12.61
N GLU A 77 -1.40 11.63 12.33
CA GLU A 77 -2.16 12.31 11.29
C GLU A 77 -1.94 11.75 9.88
N HIS A 78 -0.75 11.19 9.57
CA HIS A 78 -0.52 10.55 8.27
C HIS A 78 -1.45 9.35 8.07
N ALA A 79 -1.58 8.45 9.04
CA ALA A 79 -2.49 7.32 8.95
C ALA A 79 -3.95 7.76 8.82
N ARG A 80 -4.36 8.79 9.60
CA ARG A 80 -5.71 9.39 9.54
C ARG A 80 -5.98 10.05 8.18
N ALA A 81 -4.99 10.72 7.59
CA ALA A 81 -5.11 11.33 6.26
C ALA A 81 -5.33 10.26 5.19
N GLN A 82 -4.63 9.11 5.27
CA GLN A 82 -4.85 8.02 4.33
C GLN A 82 -6.26 7.41 4.45
N ALA A 83 -6.82 7.33 5.67
CA ALA A 83 -8.21 6.90 5.86
C ALA A 83 -9.20 7.88 5.18
N ARG A 84 -8.98 9.19 5.33
CA ARG A 84 -9.79 10.21 4.63
C ARG A 84 -9.65 10.13 3.12
N ARG A 85 -8.44 9.89 2.61
CA ARG A 85 -8.16 9.75 1.18
C ARG A 85 -8.87 8.55 0.56
N LEU A 86 -8.95 7.42 1.28
CA LEU A 86 -9.77 6.27 0.90
C LEU A 86 -11.26 6.62 0.87
N ALA A 87 -11.75 7.34 1.89
CA ALA A 87 -13.15 7.76 1.95
C ALA A 87 -13.54 8.69 0.80
N GLN A 88 -12.67 9.62 0.41
CA GLN A 88 -12.83 10.46 -0.79
C GLN A 88 -12.91 9.63 -2.08
N SER A 89 -12.29 8.45 -2.09
CA SER A 89 -12.32 7.51 -3.22
C SER A 89 -13.50 6.52 -3.16
N GLY A 90 -14.41 6.68 -2.18
CA GLY A 90 -15.63 5.87 -2.06
C GLY A 90 -15.52 4.62 -1.18
N TYR A 91 -14.41 4.41 -0.49
CA TYR A 91 -14.18 3.29 0.43
C TYR A 91 -14.44 3.70 1.89
N ILE A 92 -14.54 2.73 2.79
CA ILE A 92 -14.41 2.97 4.23
C ILE A 92 -12.94 2.75 4.59
N GLY A 93 -12.25 3.80 5.07
CA GLY A 93 -10.87 3.71 5.54
C GLY A 93 -10.83 3.58 7.06
N PHE A 94 -10.13 2.58 7.59
CA PHE A 94 -9.94 2.40 9.03
C PHE A 94 -8.45 2.35 9.38
N ALA A 95 -7.92 3.46 9.91
CA ALA A 95 -6.57 3.51 10.46
C ALA A 95 -6.58 2.86 11.84
N LEU A 96 -5.93 1.71 11.95
CA LEU A 96 -5.84 0.94 13.19
C LEU A 96 -4.72 1.47 14.10
N ASP A 97 -4.77 1.10 15.39
CA ASP A 97 -3.72 1.33 16.37
C ASP A 97 -2.95 0.02 16.61
N MET A 98 -1.71 -0.05 16.11
CA MET A 98 -0.87 -1.22 16.27
C MET A 98 -0.08 -1.22 17.58
N TYR A 99 0.00 -0.09 18.29
CA TYR A 99 0.82 0.05 19.50
C TYR A 99 0.02 0.05 20.80
N GLY A 100 -1.25 0.39 20.74
CA GLY A 100 -2.14 0.55 21.90
C GLY A 100 -2.16 1.97 22.45
N ASP A 101 -3.27 2.33 23.08
CA ASP A 101 -3.55 3.62 23.71
C ASP A 101 -3.41 4.84 22.79
N GLY A 102 -3.38 4.63 21.46
CA GLY A 102 -3.16 5.68 20.46
C GLY A 102 -1.76 6.25 20.47
N LYS A 103 -0.77 5.46 20.88
CA LYS A 103 0.61 5.93 21.02
C LYS A 103 1.17 6.46 19.70
N THR A 104 1.80 7.64 19.81
CA THR A 104 2.53 8.29 18.72
C THR A 104 3.81 8.91 19.23
N THR A 105 4.76 9.12 18.32
CA THR A 105 5.98 9.86 18.63
C THR A 105 6.49 10.58 17.38
N THR A 106 7.33 11.60 17.59
CA THR A 106 8.12 12.27 16.55
C THR A 106 9.62 12.00 16.72
N HIS A 107 10.00 11.22 17.74
CA HIS A 107 11.39 10.90 18.06
C HIS A 107 11.75 9.52 17.53
N PRO A 108 12.80 9.39 16.68
CA PRO A 108 13.20 8.11 16.08
C PRO A 108 13.50 7.00 17.09
N GLU A 109 14.15 7.33 18.21
CA GLU A 109 14.47 6.35 19.25
C GLU A 109 13.21 5.75 19.89
N SER A 110 12.20 6.59 20.17
CA SER A 110 10.91 6.12 20.69
C SER A 110 10.15 5.30 19.65
N ALA A 111 10.19 5.70 18.38
CA ALA A 111 9.58 4.95 17.28
C ALA A 111 10.22 3.56 17.15
N GLN A 112 11.55 3.50 17.21
CA GLN A 112 12.29 2.23 17.19
C GLN A 112 11.89 1.32 18.37
N ALA A 113 11.75 1.88 19.58
CA ALA A 113 11.30 1.13 20.75
C ALA A 113 9.86 0.61 20.59
N PHE A 114 8.95 1.39 19.98
CA PHE A 114 7.58 0.94 19.69
C PHE A 114 7.57 -0.23 18.70
N VAL A 115 8.34 -0.14 17.62
CA VAL A 115 8.49 -1.24 16.65
C VAL A 115 9.07 -2.49 17.30
N ALA A 116 10.17 -2.33 18.06
CA ALA A 116 10.82 -3.47 18.73
C ALA A 116 9.85 -4.20 19.67
N ARG A 117 9.05 -3.44 20.44
CA ARG A 117 8.01 -4.02 21.31
C ARG A 117 6.91 -4.71 20.53
N ALA A 118 6.42 -4.12 19.43
CA ALA A 118 5.40 -4.75 18.60
C ALA A 118 5.92 -6.05 17.99
N MET A 119 7.14 -6.02 17.42
CA MET A 119 7.76 -7.18 16.79
C MET A 119 8.13 -8.30 17.75
N SER A 120 8.33 -8.00 19.04
CA SER A 120 8.54 -9.04 20.07
C SER A 120 7.26 -9.77 20.47
N ASP A 121 6.09 -9.32 19.98
CA ASP A 121 4.78 -9.92 20.21
C ASP A 121 3.98 -10.08 18.90
N PRO A 122 4.39 -11.00 18.01
CA PRO A 122 3.69 -11.23 16.75
C PRO A 122 2.22 -11.62 16.93
N ALA A 123 1.91 -12.42 17.95
CA ALA A 123 0.54 -12.82 18.27
C ALA A 123 -0.32 -11.62 18.69
N GLY A 124 0.26 -10.69 19.47
CA GLY A 124 -0.40 -9.44 19.82
C GLY A 124 -0.61 -8.53 18.62
N MET A 125 0.33 -8.45 17.67
CA MET A 125 0.12 -7.70 16.43
C MET A 125 -1.05 -8.30 15.61
N GLN A 126 -1.08 -9.61 15.46
CA GLN A 126 -2.18 -10.29 14.79
C GLN A 126 -3.51 -10.03 15.49
N ALA A 127 -3.58 -10.18 16.82
CA ALA A 127 -4.80 -9.94 17.60
C ALA A 127 -5.31 -8.50 17.46
N ARG A 128 -4.42 -7.49 17.39
CA ARG A 128 -4.78 -6.08 17.17
C ARG A 128 -5.33 -5.86 15.77
N PHE A 129 -4.77 -6.52 14.76
CA PHE A 129 -5.30 -6.48 13.39
C PHE A 129 -6.69 -7.15 13.31
N GLU A 130 -6.86 -8.32 13.92
CA GLU A 130 -8.14 -9.05 13.95
C GLU A 130 -9.22 -8.25 14.69
N ALA A 131 -8.86 -7.57 15.78
CA ALA A 131 -9.78 -6.68 16.50
C ALA A 131 -10.22 -5.49 15.63
N ALA A 132 -9.30 -4.91 14.84
CA ALA A 132 -9.61 -3.87 13.85
C ALA A 132 -10.54 -4.40 12.74
N LEU A 133 -10.28 -5.59 12.25
CA LEU A 133 -11.14 -6.27 11.28
C LEU A 133 -12.55 -6.54 11.84
N ALA A 134 -12.64 -6.94 13.10
CA ALA A 134 -13.91 -7.14 13.78
C ALA A 134 -14.72 -5.83 13.92
N VAL A 135 -14.05 -4.70 14.20
CA VAL A 135 -14.68 -3.36 14.20
C VAL A 135 -15.29 -3.05 12.84
N LEU A 136 -14.58 -3.31 11.75
CA LEU A 136 -15.10 -3.09 10.40
C LEU A 136 -16.30 -4.02 10.11
N LYS A 137 -16.16 -5.31 10.40
CA LYS A 137 -17.22 -6.29 10.14
C LYS A 137 -18.50 -6.06 10.96
N ALA A 138 -18.41 -5.34 12.08
CA ALA A 138 -19.56 -4.94 12.89
C ALA A 138 -20.25 -3.65 12.38
N ASP A 139 -19.64 -2.89 11.47
CA ASP A 139 -20.27 -1.68 10.91
C ASP A 139 -21.27 -2.07 9.80
N VAL A 140 -22.52 -1.64 9.96
CA VAL A 140 -23.64 -1.97 9.06
C VAL A 140 -23.49 -1.42 7.63
N HIS A 141 -22.54 -0.53 7.40
CA HIS A 141 -22.26 0.03 6.08
C HIS A 141 -21.06 -0.63 5.38
N VAL A 142 -20.36 -1.54 6.07
CA VAL A 142 -19.23 -2.28 5.49
C VAL A 142 -19.74 -3.50 4.73
N ASP A 143 -19.25 -3.66 3.50
CA ASP A 143 -19.36 -4.93 2.79
C ASP A 143 -18.26 -5.88 3.30
N THR A 144 -18.65 -6.80 4.13
CA THR A 144 -17.75 -7.73 4.80
C THR A 144 -17.07 -8.74 3.87
N ASN A 145 -17.53 -8.84 2.62
CA ASN A 145 -16.93 -9.66 1.57
C ASN A 145 -15.90 -8.89 0.73
N ARG A 146 -15.70 -7.59 1.00
CA ARG A 146 -14.78 -6.73 0.24
C ARG A 146 -13.90 -5.93 1.19
N ILE A 147 -12.86 -6.59 1.73
CA ILE A 147 -11.93 -5.99 2.69
C ILE A 147 -10.49 -6.15 2.22
N ALA A 148 -9.76 -5.04 2.20
CA ALA A 148 -8.33 -5.01 1.93
C ALA A 148 -7.56 -4.40 3.11
N ALA A 149 -6.23 -4.55 3.09
CA ALA A 149 -5.35 -3.87 4.03
C ALA A 149 -4.21 -3.17 3.30
N ILE A 150 -3.84 -1.99 3.77
CA ILE A 150 -2.66 -1.27 3.30
C ILE A 150 -1.77 -0.89 4.47
N GLY A 151 -0.48 -0.76 4.23
CA GLY A 151 0.46 -0.37 5.28
C GLY A 151 1.62 0.44 4.75
N TYR A 152 2.16 1.28 5.61
CA TYR A 152 3.23 2.23 5.31
C TYR A 152 4.44 1.92 6.20
N CYS A 153 5.64 1.83 5.63
CA CYS A 153 6.88 1.57 6.38
C CYS A 153 6.76 0.29 7.26
N PHE A 154 6.78 0.42 8.59
CA PHE A 154 6.49 -0.67 9.53
C PHE A 154 5.15 -1.35 9.22
N GLY A 155 4.10 -0.57 8.97
CA GLY A 155 2.78 -1.11 8.61
C GLY A 155 2.79 -1.88 7.30
N GLY A 156 3.64 -1.50 6.35
CA GLY A 156 3.85 -2.25 5.11
C GLY A 156 4.39 -3.65 5.35
N MET A 157 5.32 -3.80 6.28
CA MET A 157 5.81 -5.10 6.74
C MET A 157 4.68 -5.92 7.39
N VAL A 158 3.89 -5.29 8.27
CA VAL A 158 2.80 -5.98 8.97
C VAL A 158 1.78 -6.55 7.99
N VAL A 159 1.32 -5.77 7.00
CA VAL A 159 0.33 -6.26 6.04
C VAL A 159 0.89 -7.33 5.10
N LEU A 160 2.17 -7.26 4.75
CA LEU A 160 2.84 -8.32 3.98
C LEU A 160 2.94 -9.63 4.77
N ASP A 161 3.21 -9.54 6.07
CA ASP A 161 3.28 -10.71 6.95
C ASP A 161 1.89 -11.35 7.15
N LEU A 162 0.85 -10.53 7.32
CA LEU A 162 -0.54 -10.97 7.37
C LEU A 162 -0.96 -11.68 6.08
N ALA A 163 -0.63 -11.13 4.91
CA ALA A 163 -0.90 -11.78 3.63
C ALA A 163 -0.19 -13.13 3.54
N ARG A 164 1.10 -13.17 3.88
CA ARG A 164 1.90 -14.40 3.92
C ARG A 164 1.31 -15.45 4.85
N SER A 165 0.77 -15.03 6.00
CA SER A 165 0.15 -15.90 6.99
C SER A 165 -1.25 -16.38 6.60
N GLY A 166 -1.79 -15.93 5.48
CA GLY A 166 -3.08 -16.38 4.94
C GLY A 166 -4.29 -15.61 5.47
N ALA A 167 -4.09 -14.36 5.90
CA ALA A 167 -5.20 -13.49 6.28
C ALA A 167 -6.26 -13.42 5.18
N ASP A 168 -7.53 -13.46 5.59
CA ASP A 168 -8.68 -13.47 4.68
C ASP A 168 -8.99 -12.04 4.21
N LEU A 169 -8.24 -11.59 3.21
CA LEU A 169 -8.30 -10.27 2.60
C LEU A 169 -8.29 -10.40 1.07
N ASP A 170 -9.02 -9.51 0.38
CA ASP A 170 -9.03 -9.49 -1.09
C ASP A 170 -7.70 -8.96 -1.65
N ALA A 171 -7.13 -7.96 -1.00
CA ALA A 171 -5.86 -7.39 -1.39
C ALA A 171 -5.05 -6.87 -0.20
N VAL A 172 -3.73 -6.83 -0.40
CA VAL A 172 -2.77 -6.18 0.49
C VAL A 172 -1.87 -5.28 -0.33
N ALA A 173 -1.68 -4.01 0.11
CA ALA A 173 -0.70 -3.12 -0.50
C ALA A 173 0.29 -2.58 0.55
N SER A 174 1.58 -2.70 0.24
CA SER A 174 2.69 -2.20 1.05
C SER A 174 3.33 -0.99 0.38
N PHE A 175 3.36 0.15 1.07
CA PHE A 175 4.02 1.37 0.62
C PHE A 175 5.34 1.53 1.36
N HIS A 176 6.46 1.55 0.63
CA HIS A 176 7.82 1.62 1.19
C HIS A 176 8.00 0.76 2.45
N GLY A 177 7.33 -0.38 2.48
CA GLY A 177 7.33 -1.26 3.65
C GLY A 177 8.61 -2.07 3.75
N ALA A 178 9.11 -2.21 4.96
CA ALA A 178 10.15 -3.21 5.24
C ALA A 178 9.63 -4.60 4.87
N ILE A 179 10.55 -5.50 4.53
CA ILE A 179 10.19 -6.87 4.17
C ILE A 179 10.16 -7.74 5.44
N PRO A 180 9.11 -8.54 5.64
CA PRO A 180 9.05 -9.46 6.77
C PRO A 180 10.24 -10.43 6.79
N PRO A 181 10.69 -10.87 7.97
CA PRO A 181 11.71 -11.91 8.07
C PRO A 181 11.32 -13.16 7.24
N PRO A 182 12.30 -13.88 6.66
CA PRO A 182 12.02 -15.07 5.90
C PRO A 182 11.25 -16.12 6.73
N ALA A 183 10.20 -16.68 6.15
CA ALA A 183 9.45 -17.79 6.71
C ALA A 183 8.87 -18.66 5.60
N PRO A 184 8.62 -19.96 5.82
CA PRO A 184 7.96 -20.81 4.87
C PRO A 184 6.57 -20.28 4.49
N VAL A 185 6.16 -20.52 3.24
CA VAL A 185 4.84 -20.22 2.72
C VAL A 185 4.31 -21.47 2.03
N ALA A 186 3.19 -22.00 2.49
CA ALA A 186 2.57 -23.16 1.86
C ALA A 186 1.86 -22.77 0.55
N SER A 187 1.77 -23.71 -0.38
CA SER A 187 1.03 -23.50 -1.63
C SER A 187 -0.44 -23.16 -1.33
N GLY A 188 -0.95 -22.08 -1.95
CA GLY A 188 -2.33 -21.60 -1.76
C GLY A 188 -2.59 -20.93 -0.41
N GLN A 189 -1.57 -20.72 0.43
CA GLN A 189 -1.73 -20.07 1.73
C GLN A 189 -2.10 -18.60 1.59
N VAL A 190 -1.47 -17.88 0.65
CA VAL A 190 -1.73 -16.45 0.42
C VAL A 190 -3.02 -16.28 -0.38
N LYS A 191 -4.04 -15.71 0.24
CA LYS A 191 -5.34 -15.48 -0.38
C LYS A 191 -5.42 -14.13 -1.11
N ALA A 192 -4.81 -13.11 -0.50
CA ALA A 192 -4.84 -11.74 -1.00
C ALA A 192 -4.04 -11.57 -2.29
N ARG A 193 -4.49 -10.68 -3.17
CA ARG A 193 -3.60 -10.08 -4.17
C ARG A 193 -2.62 -9.12 -3.47
N VAL A 194 -1.34 -9.25 -3.75
CA VAL A 194 -0.28 -8.50 -3.07
C VAL A 194 0.30 -7.46 -4.01
N LEU A 195 0.33 -6.20 -3.57
CA LEU A 195 0.99 -5.07 -4.25
C LEU A 195 2.11 -4.53 -3.36
N ILE A 196 3.32 -4.49 -3.90
CA ILE A 196 4.49 -3.92 -3.22
C ILE A 196 4.94 -2.68 -3.99
N LEU A 197 4.86 -1.51 -3.34
CA LEU A 197 5.20 -0.20 -3.88
C LEU A 197 6.48 0.27 -3.17
N THR A 198 7.62 0.25 -3.86
CA THR A 198 8.94 0.47 -3.26
C THR A 198 9.73 1.55 -3.97
N GLY A 199 10.58 2.26 -3.22
CA GLY A 199 11.49 3.26 -3.77
C GLY A 199 12.78 2.61 -4.31
N GLY A 200 13.18 2.97 -5.54
CA GLY A 200 14.42 2.46 -6.13
C GLY A 200 15.70 3.00 -5.49
N ALA A 201 15.60 4.12 -4.76
CA ALA A 201 16.70 4.71 -3.99
C ALA A 201 16.51 4.59 -2.46
N ASP A 202 15.58 3.72 -2.02
CA ASP A 202 15.31 3.48 -0.60
C ASP A 202 16.44 2.66 0.05
N PRO A 203 17.25 3.25 0.96
CA PRO A 203 18.34 2.54 1.59
C PRO A 203 17.88 1.56 2.68
N MET A 204 16.60 1.64 3.11
CA MET A 204 16.04 0.82 4.19
C MET A 204 15.38 -0.44 3.65
N VAL A 205 15.03 -0.47 2.36
CA VAL A 205 14.34 -1.59 1.71
C VAL A 205 15.12 -2.03 0.46
N PRO A 206 16.16 -2.85 0.62
CA PRO A 206 16.96 -3.33 -0.51
C PRO A 206 16.13 -4.11 -1.53
N ALA A 207 16.28 -3.79 -2.82
CA ALA A 207 15.53 -4.42 -3.91
C ALA A 207 15.63 -5.95 -3.88
N ALA A 208 16.81 -6.52 -3.57
CA ALA A 208 17.00 -7.96 -3.47
C ALA A 208 16.12 -8.65 -2.41
N GLN A 209 15.78 -7.94 -1.32
CA GLN A 209 14.85 -8.47 -0.30
C GLN A 209 13.41 -8.47 -0.85
N VAL A 210 13.01 -7.41 -1.54
CA VAL A 210 11.69 -7.32 -2.21
C VAL A 210 11.54 -8.44 -3.22
N ASP A 211 12.54 -8.63 -4.09
CA ASP A 211 12.52 -9.65 -5.13
C ASP A 211 12.45 -11.06 -4.55
N THR A 212 13.25 -11.33 -3.50
CA THR A 212 13.25 -12.63 -2.81
C THR A 212 11.90 -12.93 -2.18
N PHE A 213 11.30 -11.96 -1.49
CA PHE A 213 10.00 -12.10 -0.86
C PHE A 213 8.89 -12.32 -1.89
N ALA A 214 8.83 -11.46 -2.92
CA ALA A 214 7.85 -11.58 -3.99
C ALA A 214 7.96 -12.93 -4.73
N ALA A 215 9.18 -13.39 -5.01
CA ALA A 215 9.41 -14.69 -5.63
C ALA A 215 8.94 -15.85 -4.73
N ALA A 216 9.13 -15.77 -3.41
CA ALA A 216 8.63 -16.78 -2.47
C ALA A 216 7.11 -16.87 -2.49
N LEU A 217 6.41 -15.73 -2.45
CA LEU A 217 4.94 -15.70 -2.52
C LEU A 217 4.42 -16.21 -3.88
N ARG A 218 5.06 -15.82 -4.99
CA ARG A 218 4.67 -16.31 -6.34
C ARG A 218 4.85 -17.82 -6.46
N ARG A 219 5.95 -18.39 -5.93
CA ARG A 219 6.14 -19.86 -5.89
C ARG A 219 5.06 -20.58 -5.09
N ALA A 220 4.49 -19.92 -4.08
CA ALA A 220 3.36 -20.44 -3.32
C ALA A 220 2.00 -20.23 -4.02
N GLY A 221 1.98 -19.72 -5.26
CA GLY A 221 0.77 -19.51 -6.07
C GLY A 221 0.10 -18.15 -5.88
N ALA A 222 0.70 -17.22 -5.11
CA ALA A 222 0.13 -15.89 -4.90
C ALA A 222 0.26 -14.99 -6.13
N THR A 223 -0.73 -14.13 -6.35
CA THR A 223 -0.65 -13.01 -7.31
C THR A 223 0.07 -11.84 -6.66
N VAL A 224 1.29 -11.55 -7.12
CA VAL A 224 2.14 -10.48 -6.55
C VAL A 224 2.58 -9.53 -7.64
N GLU A 225 2.30 -8.25 -7.47
CA GLU A 225 2.84 -7.16 -8.28
C GLU A 225 3.85 -6.35 -7.45
N VAL A 226 4.97 -6.01 -8.06
CA VAL A 226 5.99 -5.11 -7.49
C VAL A 226 6.14 -3.93 -8.41
N VAL A 227 5.99 -2.73 -7.88
CA VAL A 227 6.23 -1.47 -8.59
C VAL A 227 7.37 -0.75 -7.89
N THR A 228 8.48 -0.56 -8.61
CA THR A 228 9.62 0.20 -8.14
C THR A 228 9.63 1.59 -8.76
N TYR A 229 9.69 2.63 -7.92
CA TYR A 229 9.77 4.03 -8.35
C TYR A 229 11.23 4.48 -8.36
N PRO A 230 11.86 4.64 -9.54
CA PRO A 230 13.26 5.05 -9.63
C PRO A 230 13.51 6.39 -8.91
N GLY A 231 14.56 6.46 -8.09
CA GLY A 231 14.91 7.68 -7.36
C GLY A 231 14.09 7.98 -6.11
N ALA A 232 12.95 7.35 -5.91
CA ALA A 232 12.16 7.51 -4.69
C ALA A 232 12.89 6.90 -3.48
N MET A 233 12.87 7.62 -2.36
CA MET A 233 13.43 7.19 -1.08
C MET A 233 12.35 6.62 -0.16
N HIS A 234 12.74 6.19 1.04
CA HIS A 234 11.79 5.75 2.06
C HIS A 234 10.78 6.85 2.44
N SER A 235 9.58 6.49 2.87
CA SER A 235 8.49 7.42 3.24
C SER A 235 8.06 8.39 2.13
N PHE A 236 8.19 8.02 0.87
CA PHE A 236 7.82 8.88 -0.27
C PHE A 236 6.34 9.32 -0.27
N THR A 237 5.47 8.69 0.53
CA THR A 237 4.06 9.07 0.67
C THR A 237 3.79 10.05 1.81
N ASN A 238 4.78 10.35 2.67
CA ASN A 238 4.57 11.17 3.86
C ASN A 238 5.11 12.60 3.67
N PRO A 239 4.25 13.64 3.54
CA PRO A 239 4.69 15.01 3.37
C PRO A 239 5.59 15.55 4.49
N ARG A 240 5.61 14.88 5.64
CA ARG A 240 6.46 15.27 6.78
C ARG A 240 7.82 14.56 6.79
N ALA A 241 8.10 13.67 5.83
CA ALA A 241 9.35 12.90 5.80
C ALA A 241 10.58 13.79 5.84
N ASP A 242 10.58 14.90 5.07
CA ASP A 242 11.71 15.83 5.00
C ASP A 242 11.97 16.55 6.33
N SER A 243 10.94 16.79 7.14
CA SER A 243 11.05 17.48 8.43
C SER A 243 11.64 16.62 9.55
N VAL A 244 11.77 15.31 9.33
CA VAL A 244 12.37 14.38 10.31
C VAL A 244 13.89 14.51 10.38
N GLY A 245 14.53 14.98 9.29
CA GLY A 245 15.99 15.14 9.22
C GLY A 245 16.76 13.82 9.13
N MET A 246 16.11 12.68 8.91
CA MET A 246 16.76 11.38 8.77
C MET A 246 17.21 11.15 7.31
N LYS A 247 18.48 10.79 7.15
CA LYS A 247 18.99 10.40 5.83
C LYS A 247 18.25 9.18 5.29
N GLY A 248 17.80 9.28 4.04
CA GLY A 248 17.06 8.19 3.37
C GLY A 248 15.55 8.34 3.43
N LEU A 249 14.99 9.23 4.25
CA LEU A 249 13.59 9.60 4.22
C LEU A 249 13.40 10.82 3.31
N LYS A 250 12.42 10.76 2.41
CA LYS A 250 12.08 11.90 1.56
C LYS A 250 10.67 11.75 0.99
N TYR A 251 9.88 12.81 1.08
CA TYR A 251 8.60 12.89 0.39
C TYR A 251 8.80 13.09 -1.11
N ASP A 252 7.95 12.45 -1.90
CA ASP A 252 7.88 12.65 -3.35
C ASP A 252 6.42 12.72 -3.78
N ALA A 253 5.94 13.92 -4.05
CA ALA A 253 4.53 14.17 -4.38
C ALA A 253 4.09 13.44 -5.66
N GLN A 254 4.98 13.29 -6.64
CA GLN A 254 4.67 12.60 -7.88
C GLN A 254 4.55 11.09 -7.64
N VAL A 255 5.48 10.52 -6.90
CA VAL A 255 5.47 9.08 -6.55
C VAL A 255 4.32 8.76 -5.60
N ASP A 256 3.99 9.64 -4.64
CA ASP A 256 2.79 9.49 -3.80
C ASP A 256 1.52 9.41 -4.67
N ALA A 257 1.35 10.33 -5.63
CA ALA A 257 0.19 10.32 -6.51
C ALA A 257 0.15 9.06 -7.41
N GLN A 258 1.29 8.64 -7.98
CA GLN A 258 1.38 7.44 -8.82
C GLN A 258 1.08 6.16 -8.04
N SER A 259 1.68 6.03 -6.85
CA SER A 259 1.48 4.85 -5.99
C SER A 259 0.04 4.75 -5.48
N TRP A 260 -0.59 5.88 -5.20
CA TRP A 260 -2.01 5.94 -4.86
C TRP A 260 -2.91 5.51 -6.02
N SER A 261 -2.62 5.98 -7.24
CA SER A 261 -3.37 5.57 -8.43
C SER A 261 -3.27 4.05 -8.64
N LYS A 262 -2.07 3.49 -8.41
CA LYS A 262 -1.84 2.05 -8.51
C LYS A 262 -2.61 1.25 -7.43
N LEU A 263 -2.71 1.79 -6.22
CA LEU A 263 -3.59 1.22 -5.19
C LEU A 263 -5.05 1.22 -5.63
N LEU A 264 -5.56 2.35 -6.14
CA LEU A 264 -6.96 2.45 -6.57
C LEU A 264 -7.27 1.51 -7.74
N GLU A 265 -6.33 1.28 -8.66
CA GLU A 265 -6.43 0.27 -9.72
C GLU A 265 -6.61 -1.13 -9.11
N LEU A 266 -5.73 -1.55 -8.19
CA LEU A 266 -5.83 -2.83 -7.49
C LEU A 266 -7.17 -2.99 -6.78
N LEU A 267 -7.59 -2.00 -5.97
CA LEU A 267 -8.86 -2.05 -5.24
C LEU A 267 -10.06 -2.13 -6.18
N GLY A 268 -10.02 -1.34 -7.29
CA GLY A 268 -11.05 -1.39 -8.32
C GLY A 268 -11.18 -2.76 -9.00
N GLU A 269 -10.07 -3.48 -9.18
CA GLU A 269 -10.09 -4.82 -9.77
C GLU A 269 -10.59 -5.90 -8.81
N VAL A 270 -10.10 -5.92 -7.56
CA VAL A 270 -10.45 -6.98 -6.60
C VAL A 270 -11.88 -6.84 -6.11
N PHE A 271 -12.35 -5.61 -5.93
CA PHE A 271 -13.70 -5.35 -5.43
C PHE A 271 -14.81 -5.42 -6.50
N LYS A 272 -14.44 -5.47 -7.80
CA LYS A 272 -15.38 -5.76 -8.89
C LYS A 272 -15.72 -7.25 -9.00
N ARG A 273 -14.85 -8.14 -8.54
CA ARG A 273 -15.01 -9.59 -8.69
C ARG A 273 -16.04 -10.21 -7.73
N GLY A 274 -16.59 -9.43 -6.80
CA GLY A 274 -17.55 -9.88 -5.78
C GLY A 274 -19.01 -9.46 -6.04
N GLY A 275 -19.34 -9.04 -7.27
CA GLY A 275 -20.68 -8.62 -7.68
C GLY A 275 -21.35 -9.65 -8.58
#